data_dfca5c82d19f0f42f453ce3f85358740
#
_entry.id   dfca5c82d19f0f42f453ce3f85358740
#
_cell.length_a   1.000
_cell.length_b   1.000
_cell.length_c   1.000
_cell.angle_alpha   90.00
_cell.angle_beta   90.00
_cell.angle_gamma   90.00
#
_symmetry.space_group_name_H-M   'P 1'
#
loop_
_entity.id
_entity.type
_entity.pdbx_description
1 polymer ?
#
loop_
_entity_poly.entity_id
_entity_poly.type
_entity_poly.pdbx_seq_one_letter_code
_entity_poly.pdbx_strand_id
1 'polypeptide(L)'
;HRKIYRQKTFSNEFTGFSLAPNLHQDTLFIIDEASMISNDDAGMASFGSGRLLDDLIRYVYNGKGCKLILLGDGAQLPPVLQSESPAMNPDCLKGYSLHVQECSLTQVVRQDKDSGILYNATLIRDCLRRKQIDRYPVLRIDGFEDLRKVGGEELIEEIASAYSRDGA
;
A
#
# COMPACT_ATOMS: atom_id res chain seq x y z
N HIS A 1 12.97 9.45 -2.75
CA HIS A 1 12.72 8.28 -3.60
C HIS A 1 14.02 7.78 -4.21
N ARG A 2 14.56 6.66 -3.74
CA ARG A 2 15.75 6.05 -4.33
C ARG A 2 15.31 4.96 -5.30
N LYS A 3 15.87 5.00 -6.52
CA LYS A 3 15.58 3.99 -7.54
C LYS A 3 16.37 2.73 -7.20
N ILE A 4 15.68 1.63 -6.94
CA ILE A 4 16.32 0.31 -6.75
C ILE A 4 16.67 -0.34 -8.09
N TYR A 5 16.15 0.17 -9.19
CA TYR A 5 16.44 -0.29 -10.54
C TYR A 5 17.28 0.71 -11.32
N ARG A 6 18.13 0.19 -12.19
CA ARG A 6 18.86 0.94 -13.20
C ARG A 6 18.50 0.46 -14.59
N GLN A 7 18.42 1.40 -15.51
CA GLN A 7 18.22 1.10 -16.91
C GLN A 7 19.44 0.37 -17.48
N LYS A 8 19.19 -0.67 -18.28
CA LYS A 8 20.23 -1.43 -18.99
C LYS A 8 19.74 -1.67 -20.42
N THR A 9 20.58 -1.30 -21.38
CA THR A 9 20.32 -1.57 -22.77
C THR A 9 20.95 -2.90 -23.13
N PHE A 10 20.16 -3.86 -23.60
CA PHE A 10 20.62 -5.21 -23.96
C PHE A 10 20.91 -5.34 -25.46
N SER A 11 20.30 -4.50 -26.29
CA SER A 11 20.52 -4.38 -27.72
C SER A 11 19.97 -3.02 -28.17
N ASN A 12 20.23 -2.61 -29.41
CA ASN A 12 19.82 -1.28 -29.90
C ASN A 12 18.30 -1.00 -29.85
N GLU A 13 17.46 -2.00 -29.57
CA GLU A 13 16.01 -1.89 -29.52
C GLU A 13 15.37 -2.35 -28.20
N PHE A 14 16.11 -2.98 -27.28
CA PHE A 14 15.54 -3.50 -26.06
C PHE A 14 16.18 -2.86 -24.83
N THR A 15 15.37 -2.06 -24.12
CA THR A 15 15.75 -1.44 -22.86
C THR A 15 15.03 -2.11 -21.73
N GLY A 16 15.77 -2.70 -20.79
CA GLY A 16 15.23 -3.30 -19.58
C GLY A 16 15.75 -2.60 -18.33
N PHE A 17 15.20 -2.98 -17.20
CA PHE A 17 15.64 -2.49 -15.88
C PHE A 17 16.24 -3.65 -15.09
N SER A 18 17.41 -3.46 -14.56
CA SER A 18 18.08 -4.42 -13.67
C SER A 18 18.18 -3.86 -12.27
N LEU A 19 18.25 -4.75 -11.27
CA LEU A 19 18.48 -4.35 -9.90
C LEU A 19 19.81 -3.58 -9.77
N ALA A 20 19.75 -2.41 -9.14
CA ALA A 20 20.95 -1.63 -8.87
C ALA A 20 21.75 -2.25 -7.70
N PRO A 21 23.07 -2.09 -7.62
CA PRO A 21 23.81 -2.46 -6.44
C PRO A 21 23.41 -1.61 -5.25
N ASN A 22 23.24 -2.21 -4.08
CA ASN A 22 23.05 -1.48 -2.85
C ASN A 22 24.41 -1.11 -2.25
N LEU A 23 24.74 0.19 -2.29
CA LEU A 23 25.98 0.72 -1.73
C LEU A 23 25.80 1.28 -0.30
N HIS A 24 24.61 1.08 0.30
CA HIS A 24 24.31 1.55 1.65
C HIS A 24 24.88 0.58 2.70
N GLN A 25 25.27 1.16 3.84
CA GLN A 25 25.69 0.44 5.03
C GLN A 25 24.90 0.93 6.23
N ASP A 26 24.60 0.02 7.17
CA ASP A 26 23.90 0.30 8.43
C ASP A 26 22.66 1.20 8.25
N THR A 27 21.93 0.93 7.17
CA THR A 27 20.81 1.77 6.71
C THR A 27 19.49 1.07 6.95
N LEU A 28 18.53 1.82 7.50
CA LEU A 28 17.13 1.40 7.61
C LEU A 28 16.36 1.86 6.37
N PHE A 29 15.82 0.90 5.64
CA PHE A 29 14.90 1.14 4.52
C PHE A 29 13.47 1.11 5.06
N ILE A 30 12.69 2.14 4.74
CA ILE A 30 11.27 2.20 5.09
C ILE A 30 10.49 2.24 3.77
N ILE A 31 9.62 1.27 3.59
CA ILE A 31 8.74 1.15 2.43
C ILE A 31 7.31 1.42 2.91
N ASP A 32 6.76 2.49 2.41
CA ASP A 32 5.36 2.84 2.61
C ASP A 32 4.49 2.18 1.54
N GLU A 33 3.20 2.01 1.82
CA GLU A 33 2.23 1.35 0.94
C GLU A 33 2.63 -0.08 0.53
N ALA A 34 3.23 -0.83 1.46
CA ALA A 34 3.68 -2.19 1.19
C ALA A 34 2.53 -3.17 0.87
N SER A 35 1.29 -2.81 1.20
CA SER A 35 0.08 -3.55 0.80
C SER A 35 -0.08 -3.70 -0.71
N MET A 36 0.60 -2.87 -1.51
CA MET A 36 0.54 -2.92 -2.98
C MET A 36 1.69 -3.71 -3.62
N ILE A 37 2.63 -4.25 -2.83
CA ILE A 37 3.78 -5.00 -3.36
C ILE A 37 3.34 -6.41 -3.76
N SER A 38 3.51 -6.72 -5.04
CA SER A 38 3.34 -8.06 -5.60
C SER A 38 4.67 -8.83 -5.63
N ASN A 39 4.58 -10.15 -5.71
CA ASN A 39 5.73 -11.03 -6.01
C ASN A 39 5.44 -12.01 -7.15
N ASP A 40 4.38 -11.77 -7.90
CA ASP A 40 4.05 -12.57 -9.08
C ASP A 40 4.55 -11.87 -10.34
N ASP A 41 5.26 -12.62 -11.17
CA ASP A 41 5.59 -12.22 -12.53
C ASP A 41 4.35 -12.39 -13.41
N ALA A 42 3.59 -11.30 -13.58
CA ALA A 42 2.42 -11.27 -14.46
C ALA A 42 2.79 -11.27 -15.95
N GLY A 43 4.02 -11.66 -16.31
CA GLY A 43 4.47 -11.70 -17.71
C GLY A 43 4.69 -10.33 -18.35
N MET A 44 4.56 -9.26 -17.59
CA MET A 44 4.77 -7.87 -18.01
C MET A 44 6.02 -7.25 -17.35
N ALA A 45 7.01 -8.05 -17.01
CA ALA A 45 8.19 -7.58 -16.29
C ALA A 45 9.04 -6.63 -17.13
N SER A 46 8.62 -5.36 -17.18
CA SER A 46 9.47 -4.28 -17.66
C SER A 46 10.54 -3.88 -16.64
N PHE A 47 10.40 -4.32 -15.39
CA PHE A 47 11.24 -3.91 -14.26
C PHE A 47 11.79 -5.12 -13.51
N GLY A 48 13.11 -5.18 -13.38
CA GLY A 48 13.81 -6.18 -12.57
C GLY A 48 13.53 -7.61 -12.99
N SER A 49 13.25 -8.47 -12.02
CA SER A 49 12.88 -9.87 -12.23
C SER A 49 11.38 -10.08 -12.49
N GLY A 50 10.57 -9.01 -12.40
CA GLY A 50 9.10 -9.10 -12.35
C GLY A 50 8.55 -9.38 -10.94
N ARG A 51 9.38 -9.83 -10.04
CA ARG A 51 9.05 -10.19 -8.65
C ARG A 51 9.52 -9.10 -7.71
N LEU A 52 8.67 -8.11 -7.50
CA LEU A 52 9.06 -6.85 -6.82
C LEU A 52 9.51 -7.09 -5.38
N LEU A 53 8.85 -7.97 -4.62
CA LEU A 53 9.26 -8.30 -3.25
C LEU A 53 10.63 -8.97 -3.20
N ASP A 54 10.88 -9.93 -4.09
CA ASP A 54 12.18 -10.61 -4.19
C ASP A 54 13.30 -9.60 -4.48
N ASP A 55 13.07 -8.72 -5.45
CA ASP A 55 14.02 -7.68 -5.83
C ASP A 55 14.28 -6.69 -4.70
N LEU A 56 13.23 -6.28 -3.99
CA LEU A 56 13.34 -5.39 -2.83
C LEU A 56 14.18 -6.02 -1.71
N ILE A 57 13.86 -7.25 -1.32
CA ILE A 57 14.59 -7.97 -0.27
C ILE A 57 16.04 -8.17 -0.68
N ARG A 58 16.29 -8.63 -1.91
CA ARG A 58 17.63 -8.78 -2.45
C ARG A 58 18.40 -7.46 -2.43
N TYR A 59 17.76 -6.37 -2.86
CA TYR A 59 18.41 -5.06 -2.84
C TYR A 59 18.81 -4.65 -1.43
N VAL A 60 17.87 -4.69 -0.47
CA VAL A 60 18.13 -4.23 0.90
C VAL A 60 19.22 -5.05 1.57
N TYR A 61 19.12 -6.38 1.50
CA TYR A 61 20.02 -7.27 2.25
C TYR A 61 21.34 -7.56 1.54
N ASN A 62 21.54 -7.10 0.30
CA ASN A 62 22.87 -6.99 -0.31
C ASN A 62 23.71 -5.86 0.31
N GLY A 63 23.11 -4.91 1.01
CA GLY A 63 23.82 -3.89 1.77
C GLY A 63 24.27 -4.41 3.13
N LYS A 64 25.43 -3.95 3.59
CA LYS A 64 25.98 -4.37 4.87
C LYS A 64 25.20 -3.74 6.03
N GLY A 65 24.67 -4.57 6.96
CA GLY A 65 23.95 -4.09 8.15
C GLY A 65 22.62 -3.40 7.84
N CYS A 66 22.08 -3.56 6.63
CA CYS A 66 20.81 -2.92 6.25
C CYS A 66 19.62 -3.65 6.85
N LYS A 67 18.57 -2.90 7.14
CA LYS A 67 17.29 -3.37 7.71
C LYS A 67 16.13 -2.83 6.90
N LEU A 68 14.98 -3.49 7.00
CA LEU A 68 13.77 -3.16 6.27
C LEU A 68 12.58 -3.00 7.22
N ILE A 69 11.81 -1.94 7.04
CA ILE A 69 10.46 -1.78 7.59
C ILE A 69 9.49 -1.70 6.43
N LEU A 70 8.44 -2.51 6.49
CA LEU A 70 7.32 -2.49 5.56
C LEU A 70 6.11 -1.90 6.29
N LEU A 71 5.57 -0.80 5.77
CA LEU A 71 4.38 -0.15 6.29
C LEU A 71 3.25 -0.36 5.29
N GLY A 72 2.11 -0.81 5.74
CA GLY A 72 0.95 -1.04 4.88
C GLY A 72 -0.31 -1.27 5.69
N ASP A 73 -1.43 -1.29 5.00
CA ASP A 73 -2.74 -1.54 5.58
C ASP A 73 -3.44 -2.66 4.81
N GLY A 74 -3.64 -3.80 5.47
CA GLY A 74 -4.32 -4.96 4.87
C GLY A 74 -5.80 -4.74 4.53
N ALA A 75 -6.39 -3.59 4.93
CA ALA A 75 -7.74 -3.19 4.52
C ALA A 75 -7.74 -2.29 3.27
N GLN A 76 -6.56 -1.88 2.78
CA GLN A 76 -6.41 -1.17 1.52
C GLN A 76 -6.32 -2.15 0.33
N LEU A 77 -6.25 -1.59 -0.88
CA LEU A 77 -6.21 -2.41 -2.10
C LEU A 77 -4.97 -3.29 -2.13
N PRO A 78 -5.15 -4.60 -2.32
CA PRO A 78 -4.04 -5.52 -2.54
C PRO A 78 -3.44 -5.35 -3.94
N PRO A 79 -2.32 -6.05 -4.25
CA PRO A 79 -1.80 -6.09 -5.61
C PRO A 79 -2.82 -6.65 -6.60
N VAL A 80 -2.72 -6.25 -7.86
CA VAL A 80 -3.63 -6.69 -8.92
C VAL A 80 -3.67 -8.22 -8.98
N LEU A 81 -4.87 -8.80 -9.04
CA LEU A 81 -5.15 -10.24 -9.06
C LEU A 81 -4.72 -11.01 -7.79
N GLN A 82 -4.43 -10.33 -6.70
CA GLN A 82 -4.10 -10.97 -5.41
C GLN A 82 -5.11 -10.58 -4.34
N SER A 83 -5.32 -11.45 -3.36
CA SER A 83 -6.18 -11.16 -2.20
C SER A 83 -5.45 -10.40 -1.09
N GLU A 84 -4.13 -10.53 -1.03
CA GLU A 84 -3.25 -9.84 -0.08
C GLU A 84 -1.85 -9.67 -0.67
N SER A 85 -1.10 -8.73 -0.14
CA SER A 85 0.31 -8.55 -0.52
C SER A 85 1.21 -9.52 0.24
N PRO A 86 2.11 -10.26 -0.44
CA PRO A 86 3.10 -11.10 0.23
C PRO A 86 4.05 -10.29 1.14
N ALA A 87 4.22 -8.99 0.88
CA ALA A 87 5.01 -8.10 1.73
C ALA A 87 4.33 -7.80 3.09
N MET A 88 3.01 -8.03 3.21
CA MET A 88 2.25 -7.87 4.44
C MET A 88 2.02 -9.20 5.16
N ASN A 89 2.50 -10.31 4.62
CA ASN A 89 2.35 -11.63 5.21
C ASN A 89 3.66 -12.06 5.91
N PRO A 90 3.67 -12.14 7.26
CA PRO A 90 4.87 -12.50 8.02
C PRO A 90 5.46 -13.86 7.64
N ASP A 91 4.63 -14.84 7.27
CA ASP A 91 5.11 -16.18 6.93
C ASP A 91 5.79 -16.19 5.55
N CYS A 92 5.29 -15.42 4.59
CA CYS A 92 6.01 -15.18 3.34
C CYS A 92 7.38 -14.54 3.60
N LEU A 93 7.47 -13.56 4.48
CA LEU A 93 8.72 -12.88 4.80
C LEU A 93 9.71 -13.78 5.55
N LYS A 94 9.23 -14.66 6.45
CA LYS A 94 10.07 -15.67 7.11
C LYS A 94 10.67 -16.67 6.11
N GLY A 95 9.98 -16.92 4.99
CA GLY A 95 10.49 -17.76 3.91
C GLY A 95 11.81 -17.28 3.31
N TYR A 96 12.16 -16.00 3.45
CA TYR A 96 13.46 -15.44 3.07
C TYR A 96 14.55 -15.62 4.15
N SER A 97 14.32 -16.45 5.17
CA SER A 97 15.22 -16.62 6.32
C SER A 97 15.45 -15.33 7.12
N LEU A 98 14.49 -14.41 7.11
CA LEU A 98 14.55 -13.16 7.84
C LEU A 98 13.92 -13.31 9.23
N HIS A 99 14.50 -12.60 10.20
CA HIS A 99 13.84 -12.41 11.50
C HIS A 99 12.78 -11.32 11.37
N VAL A 100 11.51 -11.72 11.40
CA VAL A 100 10.36 -10.83 11.17
C VAL A 100 9.69 -10.51 12.50
N GLN A 101 9.46 -9.21 12.75
CA GLN A 101 8.63 -8.71 13.85
C GLN A 101 7.45 -7.95 13.24
N GLU A 102 6.25 -8.22 13.75
CA GLU A 102 5.03 -7.55 13.34
C GLU A 102 4.53 -6.63 14.46
N CYS A 103 4.05 -5.46 14.07
CA CYS A 103 3.42 -4.50 14.96
C CYS A 103 2.21 -3.87 14.28
N SER A 104 1.09 -3.80 14.98
CA SER A 104 -0.12 -3.16 14.48
C SER A 104 -0.38 -1.83 15.17
N LEU A 105 -0.56 -0.76 14.37
CA LEU A 105 -1.00 0.54 14.85
C LEU A 105 -2.54 0.57 14.83
N THR A 106 -3.14 0.79 16.00
CA THR A 106 -4.61 0.73 16.16
C THR A 106 -5.24 2.08 16.45
N GLN A 107 -4.44 3.07 16.84
CA GLN A 107 -4.94 4.41 17.14
C GLN A 107 -4.97 5.28 15.90
N VAL A 108 -6.14 5.84 15.58
CA VAL A 108 -6.32 6.82 14.50
C VAL A 108 -6.05 8.22 15.06
N VAL A 109 -5.18 8.96 14.38
CA VAL A 109 -4.74 10.31 14.80
C VAL A 109 -5.16 11.39 13.80
N ARG A 110 -5.41 11.02 12.54
CA ARG A 110 -5.68 11.97 11.44
C ARG A 110 -7.09 12.56 11.45
N GLN A 111 -8.01 11.91 12.11
CA GLN A 111 -9.44 12.28 12.11
C GLN A 111 -9.87 12.63 13.53
N ASP A 112 -10.76 13.61 13.66
CA ASP A 112 -11.39 13.92 14.93
C ASP A 112 -12.28 12.76 15.40
N LYS A 113 -12.43 12.63 16.72
CA LYS A 113 -13.20 11.53 17.31
C LYS A 113 -14.67 11.55 16.89
N ASP A 114 -15.18 12.72 16.53
CA ASP A 114 -16.58 12.93 16.11
C ASP A 114 -16.75 12.86 14.59
N SER A 115 -15.71 12.45 13.84
CA SER A 115 -15.74 12.29 12.39
C SER A 115 -16.62 11.12 11.97
N GLY A 116 -17.60 11.41 11.11
CA GLY A 116 -18.43 10.40 10.46
C GLY A 116 -17.67 9.54 9.48
N ILE A 117 -16.64 10.10 8.83
CA ILE A 117 -15.70 9.36 7.97
C ILE A 117 -15.00 8.28 8.81
N LEU A 118 -14.43 8.66 9.97
CA LEU A 118 -13.76 7.71 10.86
C LEU A 118 -14.73 6.65 11.39
N TYR A 119 -15.93 7.08 11.81
CA TYR A 119 -16.96 6.16 12.30
C TYR A 119 -17.27 5.07 11.26
N ASN A 120 -17.59 5.48 10.03
CA ASN A 120 -17.96 4.55 8.97
C ASN A 120 -16.79 3.70 8.48
N ALA A 121 -15.59 4.26 8.39
CA ALA A 121 -14.39 3.50 8.05
C ALA A 121 -14.08 2.42 9.10
N THR A 122 -14.25 2.74 10.39
CA THR A 122 -14.07 1.78 11.49
C THR A 122 -15.12 0.67 11.41
N LEU A 123 -16.38 1.02 11.12
CA LEU A 123 -17.47 0.05 10.95
C LEU A 123 -17.15 -0.95 9.82
N ILE A 124 -16.70 -0.46 8.67
CA ILE A 124 -16.31 -1.32 7.54
C ILE A 124 -15.12 -2.22 7.92
N ARG A 125 -14.10 -1.64 8.54
CA ARG A 125 -12.91 -2.39 8.98
C ARG A 125 -13.25 -3.48 9.98
N ASP A 126 -14.15 -3.23 10.90
CA ASP A 126 -14.61 -4.23 11.87
C ASP A 126 -15.40 -5.37 11.21
N CYS A 127 -16.21 -5.07 10.20
CA CYS A 127 -16.88 -6.10 9.41
C CYS A 127 -15.86 -6.99 8.67
N LEU A 128 -14.85 -6.41 8.06
CA LEU A 128 -13.76 -7.15 7.40
C LEU A 128 -13.01 -8.04 8.39
N ARG A 129 -12.65 -7.51 9.55
CA ARG A 129 -11.93 -8.26 10.60
C ARG A 129 -12.74 -9.45 11.11
N ARG A 130 -14.06 -9.28 11.27
CA ARG A 130 -14.96 -10.36 11.73
C ARG A 130 -15.34 -11.33 10.61
N LYS A 131 -14.87 -11.13 9.38
CA LYS A 131 -15.25 -11.90 8.19
C LYS A 131 -16.78 -11.96 7.97
N GLN A 132 -17.48 -10.92 8.41
CA GLN A 132 -18.92 -10.77 8.21
C GLN A 132 -19.18 -10.15 6.84
N ILE A 133 -19.05 -10.97 5.79
CA ILE A 133 -19.15 -10.53 4.39
C ILE A 133 -20.58 -10.65 3.86
N ASP A 134 -21.46 -11.31 4.59
CA ASP A 134 -22.84 -11.63 4.13
C ASP A 134 -23.76 -10.39 4.03
N ARG A 135 -23.39 -9.29 4.66
CA ARG A 135 -24.12 -8.01 4.59
C ARG A 135 -23.15 -6.83 4.61
N TYR A 136 -23.34 -5.92 3.68
CA TYR A 136 -22.65 -4.63 3.75
C TYR A 136 -23.12 -3.86 4.99
N PRO A 137 -22.20 -3.21 5.74
CA PRO A 137 -22.59 -2.37 6.85
C PRO A 137 -23.44 -1.19 6.36
N VAL A 138 -24.47 -0.84 7.12
CA VAL A 138 -25.26 0.36 6.86
C VAL A 138 -24.45 1.56 7.33
N LEU A 139 -24.05 2.41 6.40
CA LEU A 139 -23.31 3.62 6.72
C LEU A 139 -24.23 4.64 7.39
N ARG A 140 -23.74 5.26 8.45
CA ARG A 140 -24.41 6.33 9.14
C ARG A 140 -23.92 7.68 8.58
N ILE A 141 -24.85 8.48 8.07
CA ILE A 141 -24.54 9.78 7.47
C ILE A 141 -25.06 10.90 8.38
N ASP A 142 -26.24 10.71 8.96
CA ASP A 142 -26.88 11.72 9.80
C ASP A 142 -26.13 11.92 11.13
N GLY A 143 -26.02 13.18 11.52
CA GLY A 143 -25.39 13.58 12.78
C GLY A 143 -23.89 13.80 12.72
N PHE A 144 -23.30 13.83 11.52
CA PHE A 144 -21.91 14.17 11.29
C PHE A 144 -21.79 15.40 10.40
N GLU A 145 -20.89 16.32 10.74
CA GLU A 145 -20.64 17.54 9.98
C GLU A 145 -19.78 17.31 8.73
N ASP A 146 -18.94 16.26 8.76
CA ASP A 146 -18.01 15.88 7.70
C ASP A 146 -18.61 14.96 6.64
N LEU A 147 -19.91 14.60 6.77
CA LEU A 147 -20.63 13.77 5.82
C LEU A 147 -21.89 14.47 5.30
N ARG A 148 -22.07 14.44 3.99
CA ARG A 148 -23.25 14.93 3.33
C ARG A 148 -23.74 13.97 2.25
N LYS A 149 -25.03 13.71 2.23
CA LYS A 149 -25.66 12.96 1.16
C LYS A 149 -26.04 13.92 0.04
N VAL A 150 -25.61 13.62 -1.18
CA VAL A 150 -25.96 14.39 -2.38
C VAL A 150 -26.67 13.49 -3.39
N GLY A 151 -27.55 14.06 -4.19
CA GLY A 151 -28.17 13.40 -5.33
C GLY A 151 -27.17 13.20 -6.48
N GLY A 152 -27.43 12.25 -7.38
CA GLY A 152 -26.55 12.01 -8.52
C GLY A 152 -26.43 13.22 -9.46
N GLU A 153 -27.48 14.03 -9.56
CA GLU A 153 -27.49 15.26 -10.38
C GLU A 153 -26.64 16.38 -9.75
N GLU A 154 -26.59 16.44 -8.41
CA GLU A 154 -25.83 17.45 -7.66
C GLU A 154 -24.33 17.09 -7.52
N LEU A 155 -23.97 15.82 -7.77
CA LEU A 155 -22.62 15.33 -7.50
C LEU A 155 -21.54 16.10 -8.26
N ILE A 156 -21.78 16.42 -9.53
CA ILE A 156 -20.81 17.11 -10.38
C ILE A 156 -20.60 18.55 -9.88
N GLU A 157 -21.69 19.23 -9.50
CA GLU A 157 -21.61 20.60 -8.97
C GLU A 157 -20.90 20.64 -7.61
N GLU A 158 -21.15 19.66 -6.75
CA GLU A 158 -20.47 19.56 -5.46
C GLU A 158 -18.97 19.28 -5.60
N ILE A 159 -18.59 18.39 -6.52
CA ILE A 159 -17.17 18.12 -6.82
C ILE A 159 -16.50 19.40 -7.34
N ALA A 160 -17.10 20.09 -8.32
CA ALA A 160 -16.57 21.33 -8.87
C ALA A 160 -16.46 22.44 -7.79
N SER A 161 -17.45 22.53 -6.91
CA SER A 161 -17.44 23.48 -5.79
C SER A 161 -16.33 23.15 -4.76
N ALA A 162 -16.10 21.87 -4.47
CA ALA A 162 -15.04 21.46 -3.55
C ALA A 162 -13.66 21.82 -4.12
N TYR A 163 -13.39 21.54 -5.38
CA TYR A 163 -12.15 21.94 -6.06
C TYR A 163 -11.93 23.46 -6.06
N SER A 164 -13.00 24.24 -6.20
CA SER A 164 -12.90 25.71 -6.22
C SER A 164 -12.67 26.33 -4.84
N ARG A 165 -13.08 25.66 -3.76
CA ARG A 165 -12.88 26.12 -2.37
C ARG A 165 -11.48 25.87 -1.85
N ASP A 166 -10.85 24.78 -2.25
CA ASP A 166 -9.54 24.37 -1.73
C ASP A 166 -8.37 25.05 -2.46
N GLY A 167 -8.64 25.96 -3.39
CA GLY A 167 -7.63 26.85 -3.97
C GLY A 167 -6.49 26.12 -4.68
N ALA A 168 -6.82 25.06 -5.43
CA ALA A 168 -5.85 24.35 -6.24
C ALA A 168 -5.36 25.21 -7.41
#